data_fb7e1b4d0b9068ae2934970dd8d862a6
#
_entry.id   fb7e1b4d0b9068ae2934970dd8d862a6
#
_cell.length_a   1.000
_cell.length_b   1.000
_cell.length_c   1.000
_cell.angle_alpha   90.00
_cell.angle_beta   90.00
_cell.angle_gamma   90.00
#
_symmetry.space_group_name_H-M   'P 1'
#
loop_
_entity.id
_entity.type
_entity.pdbx_description
1 polymer ?
#
loop_
_entity_poly.entity_id
_entity_poly.type
_entity_poly.pdbx_seq_one_letter_code
_entity_poly.pdbx_strand_id
1 'polypeptide(L)'
;MKKRWISLCVCIMMIVSILTGCGMNTRRIKFGSAGLGGTYRVFGDTFANLVTSKNKKYSMEVKTTAGSAANLRLLSDGYIQMAIAQMDLTNDAYERTGIFENEKKHGGYSAVAALYTEACQIVVRADSGMNTIEDLQDKRVSVGEEESGTEQNAKQILAAYGLNDSLVDEVNLDYTNAAQELKDGTIDAFFCTAGAQTTAIGELAKKCDIRLLSIDEKSAEKLKRTYK
;
A
#
# COMPACT_ATOMS: atom_id res chain seq x y z
N MET A 1 -64.52 9.63 -27.10
CA MET A 1 -64.19 8.94 -25.83
C MET A 1 -62.86 8.19 -25.92
N LYS A 2 -62.56 7.37 -26.92
CA LYS A 2 -61.31 6.58 -27.04
C LYS A 2 -60.01 7.41 -26.96
N LYS A 3 -59.94 8.59 -27.60
CA LYS A 3 -58.75 9.46 -27.58
C LYS A 3 -58.41 9.99 -26.18
N ARG A 4 -59.42 10.28 -25.36
CA ARG A 4 -59.19 10.77 -23.97
C ARG A 4 -58.65 9.67 -23.05
N TRP A 5 -59.06 8.42 -23.24
CA TRP A 5 -58.53 7.26 -22.52
C TRP A 5 -57.10 6.93 -22.89
N ILE A 6 -56.75 7.05 -24.16
CA ILE A 6 -55.35 6.85 -24.63
C ILE A 6 -54.43 7.91 -24.04
N SER A 7 -54.86 9.20 -24.02
CA SER A 7 -54.08 10.27 -23.39
C SER A 7 -53.89 10.06 -21.89
N LEU A 8 -54.90 9.57 -21.17
CA LEU A 8 -54.80 9.26 -19.76
C LEU A 8 -53.84 8.11 -19.47
N CYS A 9 -53.88 7.05 -20.27
CA CYS A 9 -52.97 5.93 -20.16
C CYS A 9 -51.51 6.32 -20.43
N VAL A 10 -51.26 7.19 -21.43
CA VAL A 10 -49.92 7.71 -21.72
C VAL A 10 -49.37 8.57 -20.56
N CYS A 11 -50.22 9.44 -19.98
CA CYS A 11 -49.81 10.22 -18.81
C CYS A 11 -49.51 9.34 -17.58
N ILE A 12 -50.31 8.31 -17.33
CA ILE A 12 -50.08 7.36 -16.22
C ILE A 12 -48.75 6.58 -16.46
N MET A 13 -48.48 6.14 -17.70
CA MET A 13 -47.23 5.47 -18.04
C MET A 13 -46.01 6.37 -17.87
N MET A 14 -46.11 7.67 -18.21
CA MET A 14 -45.05 8.64 -17.96
C MET A 14 -44.81 8.89 -16.46
N ILE A 15 -45.86 8.95 -15.66
CA ILE A 15 -45.76 9.14 -14.19
C ILE A 15 -45.12 7.90 -13.53
N VAL A 16 -45.47 6.69 -13.96
CA VAL A 16 -44.89 5.44 -13.47
C VAL A 16 -43.40 5.34 -13.83
N SER A 17 -42.98 5.83 -15.01
CA SER A 17 -41.58 5.85 -15.42
C SER A 17 -40.72 6.82 -14.59
N ILE A 18 -41.31 7.86 -14.03
CA ILE A 18 -40.60 8.83 -13.16
C ILE A 18 -40.42 8.27 -11.73
N LEU A 19 -41.34 7.40 -11.29
CA LEU A 19 -41.30 6.80 -9.94
C LEU A 19 -40.32 5.62 -9.80
N THR A 20 -39.87 5.02 -10.90
CA THR A 20 -38.87 3.93 -10.85
C THR A 20 -37.40 4.39 -10.79
N GLY A 21 -37.15 5.70 -10.78
CA GLY A 21 -35.83 6.33 -10.76
C GLY A 21 -35.19 6.48 -9.39
N CYS A 22 -35.81 6.06 -8.29
CA CYS A 22 -35.17 6.03 -6.96
C CYS A 22 -34.39 4.74 -6.72
N GLY A 23 -33.43 4.41 -7.60
CA GLY A 23 -32.32 3.55 -7.24
C GLY A 23 -31.57 4.24 -6.09
N MET A 24 -31.41 3.57 -4.95
CA MET A 24 -30.58 4.07 -3.84
C MET A 24 -29.20 4.37 -4.41
N ASN A 25 -28.87 5.67 -4.53
CA ASN A 25 -27.60 6.12 -5.09
C ASN A 25 -26.49 5.77 -4.08
N THR A 26 -25.99 4.53 -4.15
CA THR A 26 -24.91 4.05 -3.30
C THR A 26 -23.65 4.85 -3.62
N ARG A 27 -23.14 5.59 -2.64
CA ARG A 27 -21.88 6.33 -2.80
C ARG A 27 -20.73 5.34 -2.75
N ARG A 28 -19.94 5.33 -3.80
CA ARG A 28 -18.73 4.49 -3.89
C ARG A 28 -17.55 5.23 -3.26
N ILE A 29 -16.89 4.58 -2.30
CA ILE A 29 -15.65 5.04 -1.66
C ILE A 29 -14.51 4.22 -2.29
N LYS A 30 -13.55 4.89 -2.90
CA LYS A 30 -12.31 4.26 -3.36
C LYS A 30 -11.31 4.26 -2.21
N PHE A 31 -10.83 3.08 -1.85
CA PHE A 31 -9.89 2.86 -0.77
C PHE A 31 -8.53 2.45 -1.34
N GLY A 32 -7.51 3.31 -1.19
CA GLY A 32 -6.13 3.00 -1.58
C GLY A 32 -5.51 2.01 -0.60
N SER A 33 -5.04 0.89 -1.11
CA SER A 33 -4.31 -0.12 -0.34
C SER A 33 -2.81 -0.12 -0.69
N ALA A 34 -2.29 -1.21 -1.17
CA ALA A 34 -0.97 -1.37 -1.76
C ALA A 34 -0.95 -2.59 -2.66
N GLY A 35 0.21 -3.01 -3.13
CA GLY A 35 0.45 -4.21 -3.89
C GLY A 35 0.03 -5.49 -3.17
N LEU A 36 0.18 -6.61 -3.88
CA LEU A 36 -0.24 -7.91 -3.38
C LEU A 36 0.71 -8.46 -2.31
N GLY A 37 0.19 -9.32 -1.43
CA GLY A 37 0.97 -10.04 -0.42
C GLY A 37 1.19 -9.27 0.89
N GLY A 38 0.84 -7.98 0.96
CA GLY A 38 0.99 -7.13 2.13
C GLY A 38 -0.27 -7.00 2.99
N THR A 39 -0.09 -6.49 4.21
CA THR A 39 -1.17 -6.29 5.20
C THR A 39 -2.21 -5.27 4.74
N TYR A 40 -1.80 -4.20 4.03
CA TYR A 40 -2.71 -3.18 3.51
C TYR A 40 -3.80 -3.78 2.62
N ARG A 41 -3.43 -4.71 1.76
CA ARG A 41 -4.39 -5.36 0.86
C ARG A 41 -5.39 -6.21 1.64
N VAL A 42 -4.92 -7.04 2.55
CA VAL A 42 -5.78 -7.91 3.38
C VAL A 42 -6.75 -7.08 4.23
N PHE A 43 -6.25 -6.02 4.87
CA PHE A 43 -7.08 -5.09 5.63
C PHE A 43 -8.11 -4.41 4.72
N GLY A 44 -7.68 -3.86 3.59
CA GLY A 44 -8.55 -3.15 2.66
C GLY A 44 -9.71 -4.01 2.16
N ASP A 45 -9.43 -5.23 1.72
CA ASP A 45 -10.45 -6.17 1.24
C ASP A 45 -11.43 -6.54 2.35
N THR A 46 -10.94 -6.83 3.57
CA THR A 46 -11.78 -7.16 4.72
C THR A 46 -12.66 -5.98 5.13
N PHE A 47 -12.08 -4.79 5.21
CA PHE A 47 -12.78 -3.57 5.59
C PHE A 47 -13.83 -3.17 4.53
N ALA A 48 -13.47 -3.26 3.25
CA ALA A 48 -14.41 -2.96 2.15
C ALA A 48 -15.62 -3.92 2.16
N ASN A 49 -15.39 -5.21 2.39
CA ASN A 49 -16.45 -6.20 2.52
C ASN A 49 -17.37 -5.88 3.71
N LEU A 50 -16.78 -5.54 4.86
CA LEU A 50 -17.54 -5.17 6.05
C LEU A 50 -18.41 -3.91 5.82
N VAL A 51 -17.82 -2.84 5.29
CA VAL A 51 -18.54 -1.59 5.00
C VAL A 51 -19.67 -1.84 4.01
N THR A 52 -19.40 -2.50 2.91
CA THR A 52 -20.38 -2.76 1.84
C THR A 52 -21.53 -3.67 2.33
N SER A 53 -21.23 -4.67 3.17
CA SER A 53 -22.25 -5.59 3.69
C SER A 53 -23.13 -4.96 4.77
N LYS A 54 -22.60 -4.02 5.56
CA LYS A 54 -23.32 -3.39 6.68
C LYS A 54 -23.98 -2.07 6.32
N ASN A 55 -23.64 -1.46 5.18
CA ASN A 55 -24.13 -0.14 4.84
C ASN A 55 -24.73 -0.08 3.43
N LYS A 56 -26.03 0.25 3.35
CA LYS A 56 -26.73 0.37 2.05
C LYS A 56 -26.44 1.68 1.30
N LYS A 57 -25.92 2.71 2.00
CA LYS A 57 -25.63 4.02 1.40
C LYS A 57 -24.23 4.10 0.81
N TYR A 58 -23.32 3.25 1.29
CA TYR A 58 -21.92 3.27 0.88
C TYR A 58 -21.49 1.88 0.41
N SER A 59 -20.70 1.85 -0.65
CA SER A 59 -19.91 0.70 -1.05
C SER A 59 -18.45 1.11 -1.08
N MET A 60 -17.57 0.19 -0.78
CA MET A 60 -16.13 0.46 -0.81
C MET A 60 -15.45 -0.40 -1.87
N GLU A 61 -14.63 0.25 -2.70
CA GLU A 61 -13.84 -0.39 -3.75
C GLU A 61 -12.36 -0.26 -3.39
N VAL A 62 -11.68 -1.38 -3.16
CA VAL A 62 -10.25 -1.40 -2.88
C VAL A 62 -9.46 -1.18 -4.17
N LYS A 63 -8.60 -0.19 -4.16
CA LYS A 63 -7.67 0.11 -5.25
C LYS A 63 -6.28 -0.41 -4.89
N THR A 64 -5.70 -1.20 -5.77
CA THR A 64 -4.28 -1.52 -5.72
C THR A 64 -3.51 -0.26 -6.08
N THR A 65 -2.58 0.12 -5.23
CA THR A 65 -1.67 1.26 -5.40
C THR A 65 -0.26 0.80 -5.06
N ALA A 66 0.73 1.62 -5.30
CA ALA A 66 2.10 1.32 -4.87
C ALA A 66 2.29 1.37 -3.34
N GLY A 67 1.42 2.06 -2.61
CA GLY A 67 1.48 2.16 -1.15
C GLY A 67 1.45 3.58 -0.62
N SER A 68 2.19 3.86 0.45
CA SER A 68 1.99 5.05 1.28
C SER A 68 2.15 6.37 0.54
N ALA A 69 3.25 6.59 -0.19
CA ALA A 69 3.47 7.86 -0.88
C ALA A 69 2.47 8.08 -2.01
N ALA A 70 2.24 7.05 -2.83
CA ALA A 70 1.21 7.08 -3.87
C ALA A 70 -0.18 7.37 -3.30
N ASN A 71 -0.54 6.75 -2.16
CA ASN A 71 -1.83 6.95 -1.51
C ASN A 71 -2.02 8.39 -1.04
N LEU A 72 -0.99 9.02 -0.47
CA LEU A 72 -1.04 10.41 -0.02
C LEU A 72 -1.24 11.38 -1.19
N ARG A 73 -0.57 11.13 -2.33
CA ARG A 73 -0.77 11.90 -3.57
C ARG A 73 -2.19 11.72 -4.12
N LEU A 74 -2.67 10.48 -4.22
CA LEU A 74 -4.00 10.16 -4.72
C LEU A 74 -5.13 10.72 -3.84
N LEU A 75 -4.95 10.74 -2.50
CA LEU A 75 -5.87 11.39 -1.56
C LEU A 75 -5.91 12.90 -1.79
N SER A 76 -4.73 13.53 -1.87
CA SER A 76 -4.60 14.98 -2.08
C SER A 76 -5.23 15.42 -3.40
N ASP A 77 -5.12 14.61 -4.45
CA ASP A 77 -5.69 14.89 -5.76
C ASP A 77 -7.17 14.47 -5.90
N GLY A 78 -7.75 13.86 -4.85
CA GLY A 78 -9.16 13.46 -4.83
C GLY A 78 -9.49 12.21 -5.65
N TYR A 79 -8.50 11.47 -6.14
CA TYR A 79 -8.71 10.23 -6.90
C TYR A 79 -9.24 9.10 -6.04
N ILE A 80 -8.86 9.07 -4.77
CA ILE A 80 -9.36 8.15 -3.74
C ILE A 80 -9.89 8.93 -2.54
N GLN A 81 -10.76 8.33 -1.74
CA GLN A 81 -11.41 8.98 -0.61
C GLN A 81 -10.89 8.49 0.75
N MET A 82 -10.30 7.30 0.78
CA MET A 82 -9.65 6.73 1.96
C MET A 82 -8.42 5.94 1.54
N ALA A 83 -7.46 5.81 2.43
CA ALA A 83 -6.27 4.98 2.20
C ALA A 83 -5.63 4.56 3.52
N ILE A 84 -4.72 3.59 3.45
CA ILE A 84 -3.72 3.32 4.47
C ILE A 84 -2.40 3.98 4.04
N ALA A 85 -1.70 4.58 4.98
CA ALA A 85 -0.37 5.14 4.78
C ALA A 85 0.44 5.05 6.08
N GLN A 86 1.75 4.97 5.94
CA GLN A 86 2.69 5.07 7.06
C GLN A 86 2.65 6.47 7.67
N MET A 87 2.87 6.55 8.99
CA MET A 87 2.79 7.82 9.71
C MET A 87 3.94 8.76 9.36
N ASP A 88 5.15 8.24 9.20
CA ASP A 88 6.33 8.99 8.79
C ASP A 88 6.11 9.70 7.44
N LEU A 89 5.70 8.98 6.41
CA LEU A 89 5.37 9.57 5.10
C LEU A 89 4.17 10.52 5.16
N THR A 90 3.20 10.26 6.04
CA THR A 90 2.08 11.18 6.26
C THR A 90 2.58 12.50 6.86
N ASN A 91 3.54 12.43 7.81
CA ASN A 91 4.19 13.61 8.37
C ASN A 91 5.03 14.35 7.32
N ASP A 92 5.83 13.62 6.53
CA ASP A 92 6.64 14.22 5.45
C ASP A 92 5.77 14.95 4.42
N ALA A 93 4.63 14.36 4.03
CA ALA A 93 3.70 14.99 3.11
C ALA A 93 3.06 16.27 3.69
N TYR A 94 2.78 16.28 5.00
CA TYR A 94 2.22 17.43 5.71
C TYR A 94 3.24 18.56 5.87
N GLU A 95 4.46 18.23 6.32
CA GLU A 95 5.55 19.19 6.57
C GLU A 95 6.32 19.55 5.29
N ARG A 96 6.12 18.85 4.19
CA ARG A 96 6.86 18.99 2.93
C ARG A 96 8.34 18.70 3.11
N THR A 97 8.63 17.56 3.69
CA THR A 97 9.98 17.03 3.90
C THR A 97 10.20 15.74 3.13
N GLY A 98 11.40 15.19 3.19
CA GLY A 98 11.74 13.93 2.52
C GLY A 98 11.40 13.95 1.03
N ILE A 99 10.73 12.91 0.57
CA ILE A 99 10.35 12.79 -0.86
C ILE A 99 9.31 13.83 -1.33
N PHE A 100 8.66 14.56 -0.42
CA PHE A 100 7.66 15.59 -0.72
C PHE A 100 8.23 17.01 -0.68
N GLU A 101 9.54 17.22 -0.42
CA GLU A 101 10.15 18.52 -0.21
C GLU A 101 9.92 19.49 -1.38
N ASN A 102 10.05 19.01 -2.61
CA ASN A 102 9.92 19.83 -3.82
C ASN A 102 8.54 19.70 -4.49
N GLU A 103 7.58 19.09 -3.84
CA GLU A 103 6.24 18.90 -4.37
C GLU A 103 5.28 20.01 -3.91
N LYS A 104 4.11 20.08 -4.57
CA LYS A 104 2.98 20.88 -4.06
C LYS A 104 2.59 20.34 -2.68
N LYS A 105 1.96 21.17 -1.87
CA LYS A 105 1.41 20.72 -0.58
C LYS A 105 0.39 19.61 -0.77
N HIS A 106 0.63 18.45 -0.16
CA HIS A 106 -0.33 17.36 -0.10
C HIS A 106 -1.20 17.51 1.16
N GLY A 107 -2.52 17.53 0.99
CA GLY A 107 -3.44 17.76 2.10
C GLY A 107 -4.90 17.61 1.67
N GLY A 108 -5.84 18.11 2.50
CA GLY A 108 -7.26 17.96 2.27
C GLY A 108 -7.83 16.62 2.78
N TYR A 109 -7.03 15.86 3.53
CA TYR A 109 -7.43 14.63 4.19
C TYR A 109 -7.12 14.70 5.69
N SER A 110 -7.65 13.78 6.47
CA SER A 110 -7.46 13.69 7.91
C SER A 110 -7.19 12.25 8.33
N ALA A 111 -6.35 12.08 9.37
CA ALA A 111 -6.16 10.79 10.00
C ALA A 111 -7.47 10.35 10.71
N VAL A 112 -7.87 9.10 10.50
CA VAL A 112 -9.09 8.52 11.07
C VAL A 112 -8.75 7.56 12.21
N ALA A 113 -7.72 6.73 12.05
CA ALA A 113 -7.29 5.75 13.05
C ALA A 113 -5.83 5.36 12.83
N ALA A 114 -5.14 5.00 13.93
CA ALA A 114 -3.93 4.19 13.88
C ALA A 114 -4.35 2.72 13.94
N LEU A 115 -3.82 1.89 13.05
CA LEU A 115 -4.28 0.51 12.88
C LEU A 115 -3.35 -0.50 13.56
N TYR A 116 -2.07 -0.51 13.20
CA TYR A 116 -1.07 -1.46 13.70
C TYR A 116 0.34 -0.92 13.51
N THR A 117 1.30 -1.55 14.20
CA THR A 117 2.73 -1.26 14.00
C THR A 117 3.27 -2.09 12.85
N GLU A 118 4.01 -1.47 11.95
CA GLU A 118 4.73 -2.14 10.88
C GLU A 118 6.16 -2.46 11.27
N ALA A 119 6.64 -3.60 10.80
CA ALA A 119 8.03 -4.01 10.92
C ALA A 119 8.67 -4.03 9.52
N CYS A 120 9.82 -3.40 9.37
CA CYS A 120 10.63 -3.55 8.17
C CYS A 120 11.40 -4.87 8.29
N GLN A 121 11.08 -5.81 7.42
CA GLN A 121 11.67 -7.15 7.36
C GLN A 121 12.54 -7.25 6.11
N ILE A 122 13.78 -7.70 6.26
CA ILE A 122 14.74 -7.86 5.16
C ILE A 122 14.95 -9.35 4.98
N VAL A 123 14.46 -9.88 3.89
CA VAL A 123 14.34 -11.33 3.66
C VAL A 123 15.39 -11.78 2.67
N VAL A 124 16.14 -12.82 3.03
CA VAL A 124 17.09 -13.53 2.18
C VAL A 124 16.84 -15.03 2.23
N ARG A 125 17.34 -15.77 1.27
CA ARG A 125 17.38 -17.24 1.37
C ARG A 125 18.37 -17.65 2.47
N ALA A 126 18.04 -18.69 3.24
CA ALA A 126 18.88 -19.16 4.34
C ALA A 126 20.25 -19.69 3.84
N ASP A 127 20.27 -20.23 2.62
CA ASP A 127 21.48 -20.76 1.96
C ASP A 127 22.30 -19.72 1.18
N SER A 128 21.89 -18.44 1.17
CA SER A 128 22.55 -17.36 0.43
C SER A 128 23.93 -16.98 0.95
N GLY A 129 24.28 -17.36 2.19
CA GLY A 129 25.48 -16.91 2.87
C GLY A 129 25.39 -15.50 3.47
N MET A 130 24.36 -14.71 3.16
CA MET A 130 24.14 -13.37 3.70
C MET A 130 23.67 -13.44 5.15
N ASN A 131 24.31 -12.67 6.05
CA ASN A 131 24.05 -12.67 7.49
C ASN A 131 23.82 -11.26 8.03
N THR A 132 24.28 -10.25 7.32
CA THR A 132 24.23 -8.83 7.70
C THR A 132 23.68 -7.98 6.56
N ILE A 133 23.35 -6.72 6.82
CA ILE A 133 22.85 -5.79 5.80
C ILE A 133 24.00 -5.37 4.86
N GLU A 134 25.22 -5.32 5.34
CA GLU A 134 26.39 -5.04 4.51
C GLU A 134 26.61 -6.10 3.41
N ASP A 135 26.15 -7.34 3.62
CA ASP A 135 26.20 -8.41 2.61
C ASP A 135 25.29 -8.16 1.40
N LEU A 136 24.43 -7.13 1.46
CA LEU A 136 23.62 -6.70 0.33
C LEU A 136 24.41 -5.91 -0.73
N GLN A 137 25.66 -5.54 -0.45
CA GLN A 137 26.52 -4.91 -1.45
C GLN A 137 26.69 -5.83 -2.67
N ASP A 138 26.60 -5.25 -3.86
CA ASP A 138 26.67 -5.94 -5.16
C ASP A 138 25.56 -7.01 -5.35
N LYS A 139 24.46 -6.91 -4.60
CA LYS A 139 23.29 -7.80 -4.69
C LYS A 139 22.13 -7.13 -5.40
N ARG A 140 21.29 -7.96 -6.01
CA ARG A 140 20.03 -7.54 -6.60
C ARG A 140 18.92 -7.62 -5.55
N VAL A 141 18.40 -6.47 -5.15
CA VAL A 141 17.50 -6.33 -3.99
C VAL A 141 16.20 -5.64 -4.37
N SER A 142 15.07 -6.27 -4.07
CA SER A 142 13.79 -5.59 -4.17
C SER A 142 13.60 -4.66 -2.98
N VAL A 143 13.51 -3.38 -3.26
CA VAL A 143 13.30 -2.32 -2.26
C VAL A 143 11.80 -2.00 -2.03
N GLY A 144 10.90 -2.77 -2.63
CA GLY A 144 9.45 -2.49 -2.63
C GLY A 144 9.01 -1.79 -3.92
N GLU A 145 7.71 -1.58 -4.07
CA GLU A 145 7.17 -0.85 -5.22
C GLU A 145 7.63 0.61 -5.21
N GLU A 146 7.84 1.18 -6.37
CA GLU A 146 8.12 2.62 -6.51
C GLU A 146 6.99 3.44 -5.86
N GLU A 147 7.33 4.50 -5.12
CA GLU A 147 6.39 5.31 -4.31
C GLU A 147 5.77 4.55 -3.11
N SER A 148 6.30 3.41 -2.72
CA SER A 148 5.88 2.72 -1.50
C SER A 148 6.61 3.25 -0.25
N GLY A 149 6.00 3.02 0.91
CA GLY A 149 6.70 3.24 2.18
C GLY A 149 7.86 2.27 2.39
N THR A 150 7.76 1.07 1.82
CA THR A 150 8.86 0.08 1.87
C THR A 150 10.09 0.57 1.12
N GLU A 151 9.92 1.17 -0.04
CA GLU A 151 11.03 1.76 -0.79
C GLU A 151 11.76 2.84 0.03
N GLN A 152 11.01 3.71 0.70
CA GLN A 152 11.61 4.75 1.54
C GLN A 152 12.35 4.14 2.74
N ASN A 153 11.76 3.17 3.42
CA ASN A 153 12.43 2.49 4.54
C ASN A 153 13.66 1.70 4.09
N ALA A 154 13.60 1.04 2.93
CA ALA A 154 14.76 0.33 2.36
C ALA A 154 15.91 1.31 2.08
N LYS A 155 15.65 2.41 1.40
CA LYS A 155 16.66 3.45 1.12
C LYS A 155 17.25 4.05 2.40
N GLN A 156 16.42 4.32 3.41
CA GLN A 156 16.87 4.80 4.71
C GLN A 156 17.79 3.80 5.41
N ILE A 157 17.42 2.52 5.40
CA ILE A 157 18.23 1.45 6.01
C ILE A 157 19.54 1.26 5.25
N LEU A 158 19.48 1.13 3.92
CA LEU A 158 20.69 1.00 3.10
C LEU A 158 21.66 2.18 3.33
N ALA A 159 21.15 3.42 3.35
CA ALA A 159 21.95 4.61 3.63
C ALA A 159 22.56 4.61 5.04
N ALA A 160 21.88 4.01 6.04
CA ALA A 160 22.44 3.88 7.39
C ALA A 160 23.69 3.00 7.41
N TYR A 161 23.77 2.01 6.52
CA TYR A 161 24.90 1.11 6.32
C TYR A 161 25.90 1.60 5.26
N GLY A 162 25.67 2.80 4.69
CA GLY A 162 26.56 3.35 3.65
C GLY A 162 26.35 2.71 2.28
N LEU A 163 25.29 1.97 2.10
CA LEU A 163 24.87 1.41 0.82
C LEU A 163 23.96 2.41 0.08
N ASN A 164 24.04 2.41 -1.23
CA ASN A 164 23.22 3.24 -2.10
C ASN A 164 22.99 2.52 -3.45
N ASP A 165 22.26 3.15 -4.34
CA ASP A 165 21.90 2.66 -5.68
C ASP A 165 23.09 2.33 -6.59
N SER A 166 24.29 2.83 -6.29
CA SER A 166 25.52 2.45 -7.01
C SER A 166 26.18 1.19 -6.43
N LEU A 167 25.81 0.78 -5.24
CA LEU A 167 26.35 -0.37 -4.52
C LEU A 167 25.36 -1.53 -4.39
N VAL A 168 24.09 -1.31 -4.69
CA VAL A 168 23.02 -2.32 -4.66
C VAL A 168 22.21 -2.19 -5.95
N ASP A 169 21.96 -3.31 -6.65
CA ASP A 169 21.07 -3.34 -7.81
C ASP A 169 19.60 -3.34 -7.32
N GLU A 170 19.06 -2.13 -7.14
CA GLU A 170 17.70 -1.94 -6.63
C GLU A 170 16.64 -2.25 -7.71
N VAL A 171 15.63 -3.04 -7.35
CA VAL A 171 14.47 -3.34 -8.19
C VAL A 171 13.18 -3.07 -7.43
N ASN A 172 12.13 -2.65 -8.14
CA ASN A 172 10.84 -2.34 -7.55
C ASN A 172 9.83 -3.46 -7.85
N LEU A 173 9.45 -4.21 -6.81
CA LEU A 173 8.49 -5.30 -6.89
C LEU A 173 7.47 -5.23 -5.74
N ASP A 174 6.24 -5.70 -5.98
CA ASP A 174 5.35 -6.03 -4.88
C ASP A 174 5.84 -7.27 -4.11
N TYR A 175 5.32 -7.48 -2.90
CA TYR A 175 5.83 -8.55 -2.03
C TYR A 175 5.60 -9.96 -2.57
N THR A 176 4.54 -10.18 -3.36
CA THR A 176 4.25 -11.49 -3.94
C THR A 176 5.26 -11.82 -5.04
N ASN A 177 5.55 -10.86 -5.91
CA ASN A 177 6.56 -11.00 -6.96
C ASN A 177 7.97 -11.07 -6.38
N ALA A 178 8.30 -10.22 -5.40
CA ALA A 178 9.59 -10.27 -4.70
C ALA A 178 9.84 -11.63 -4.03
N ALA A 179 8.83 -12.19 -3.34
CA ALA A 179 8.93 -13.51 -2.75
C ALA A 179 9.13 -14.62 -3.79
N GLN A 180 8.45 -14.53 -4.94
CA GLN A 180 8.63 -15.50 -6.03
C GLN A 180 10.02 -15.37 -6.66
N GLU A 181 10.47 -14.16 -6.93
CA GLU A 181 11.80 -13.91 -7.53
C GLU A 181 12.95 -14.29 -6.58
N LEU A 182 12.80 -14.08 -5.27
CA LEU A 182 13.78 -14.58 -4.28
C LEU A 182 13.85 -16.10 -4.29
N LYS A 183 12.71 -16.78 -4.34
CA LYS A 183 12.65 -18.24 -4.42
C LYS A 183 13.34 -18.76 -5.69
N ASP A 184 13.13 -18.09 -6.82
CA ASP A 184 13.66 -18.47 -8.13
C ASP A 184 15.11 -18.04 -8.32
N GLY A 185 15.67 -17.24 -7.37
CA GLY A 185 17.05 -16.78 -7.37
C GLY A 185 17.34 -15.66 -8.38
N THR A 186 16.32 -14.94 -8.85
CA THR A 186 16.45 -13.78 -9.74
C THR A 186 16.71 -12.48 -8.98
N ILE A 187 16.40 -12.47 -7.68
CA ILE A 187 16.87 -11.47 -6.71
C ILE A 187 17.53 -12.18 -5.52
N ASP A 188 18.36 -11.45 -4.80
CA ASP A 188 19.11 -11.96 -3.64
C ASP A 188 18.41 -11.67 -2.31
N ALA A 189 17.67 -10.57 -2.25
CA ALA A 189 16.94 -10.12 -1.06
C ALA A 189 15.72 -9.28 -1.42
N PHE A 190 14.80 -9.13 -0.46
CA PHE A 190 13.76 -8.11 -0.57
C PHE A 190 13.41 -7.48 0.77
N PHE A 191 13.03 -6.21 0.73
CA PHE A 191 12.47 -5.46 1.84
C PHE A 191 10.95 -5.60 1.87
N CYS A 192 10.38 -5.69 3.08
CA CYS A 192 8.95 -5.77 3.31
C CYS A 192 8.60 -5.00 4.59
N THR A 193 8.00 -3.81 4.47
CA THR A 193 7.48 -3.06 5.61
C THR A 193 5.98 -3.31 5.72
N ALA A 194 5.60 -4.13 6.71
CA ALA A 194 4.22 -4.57 6.89
C ALA A 194 4.03 -5.11 8.33
N GLY A 195 2.84 -5.61 8.65
CA GLY A 195 2.63 -6.37 9.88
C GLY A 195 3.58 -7.57 9.98
N ALA A 196 4.00 -7.92 11.18
CA ALA A 196 4.99 -8.99 11.42
C ALA A 196 4.63 -10.35 10.79
N GLN A 197 3.33 -10.62 10.61
CA GLN A 197 2.83 -11.84 9.93
C GLN A 197 2.39 -11.49 8.50
N THR A 198 3.34 -11.20 7.64
CA THR A 198 3.06 -10.86 6.24
C THR A 198 2.78 -12.12 5.42
N THR A 199 1.70 -12.10 4.65
CA THR A 199 1.27 -13.26 3.83
C THR A 199 2.36 -13.71 2.86
N ALA A 200 3.00 -12.78 2.14
CA ALA A 200 4.04 -13.12 1.17
C ALA A 200 5.23 -13.85 1.81
N ILE A 201 5.70 -13.40 2.98
CA ILE A 201 6.81 -14.03 3.72
C ILE A 201 6.36 -15.40 4.23
N GLY A 202 5.16 -15.50 4.82
CA GLY A 202 4.62 -16.75 5.33
C GLY A 202 4.44 -17.84 4.25
N GLU A 203 4.00 -17.45 3.05
CA GLU A 203 3.89 -18.37 1.92
C GLU A 203 5.24 -18.74 1.31
N LEU A 204 6.21 -17.81 1.31
CA LEU A 204 7.57 -18.10 0.88
C LEU A 204 8.25 -19.10 1.81
N ALA A 205 8.14 -18.93 3.13
CA ALA A 205 8.74 -19.80 4.15
C ALA A 205 8.22 -21.26 4.10
N LYS A 206 7.06 -21.50 3.47
CA LYS A 206 6.58 -22.86 3.20
C LYS A 206 7.26 -23.51 1.99
N LYS A 207 7.93 -22.74 1.14
CA LYS A 207 8.48 -23.18 -0.15
C LYS A 207 10.00 -23.23 -0.18
N CYS A 208 10.68 -22.41 0.60
CA CYS A 208 12.14 -22.43 0.78
C CYS A 208 12.50 -21.87 2.16
N ASP A 209 13.67 -22.28 2.65
CA ASP A 209 14.21 -21.74 3.90
C ASP A 209 14.67 -20.30 3.71
N ILE A 210 14.21 -19.43 4.60
CA ILE A 210 14.54 -18.00 4.58
C ILE A 210 15.20 -17.58 5.90
N ARG A 211 15.87 -16.44 5.84
CA ARG A 211 16.43 -15.73 6.99
C ARG A 211 16.00 -14.27 6.91
N LEU A 212 15.76 -13.67 8.07
CA LEU A 212 15.62 -12.22 8.20
C LEU A 212 16.95 -11.63 8.65
N LEU A 213 17.44 -10.62 7.94
CA LEU A 213 18.60 -9.84 8.36
C LEU A 213 18.19 -8.85 9.45
N SER A 214 19.03 -8.72 10.47
CA SER A 214 18.79 -7.82 11.59
C SER A 214 19.52 -6.50 11.41
N ILE A 215 18.88 -5.40 11.80
CA ILE A 215 19.52 -4.08 11.93
C ILE A 215 20.28 -4.08 13.27
N ASP A 216 21.56 -3.77 13.25
CA ASP A 216 22.35 -3.63 14.47
C ASP A 216 21.95 -2.38 15.28
N GLU A 217 22.30 -2.39 16.58
CA GLU A 217 21.89 -1.33 17.50
C GLU A 217 22.42 0.06 17.09
N LYS A 218 23.67 0.13 16.61
CA LYS A 218 24.30 1.38 16.18
C LYS A 218 23.56 1.98 14.97
N SER A 219 23.22 1.16 13.99
CA SER A 219 22.48 1.58 12.79
C SER A 219 21.03 1.92 13.16
N ALA A 220 20.39 1.19 14.06
CA ALA A 220 19.08 1.52 14.59
C ALA A 220 19.05 2.89 15.29
N GLU A 221 20.05 3.19 16.11
CA GLU A 221 20.19 4.50 16.76
C GLU A 221 20.50 5.63 15.74
N LYS A 222 21.25 5.34 14.66
CA LYS A 222 21.46 6.29 13.56
C LYS A 222 20.14 6.59 12.85
N LEU A 223 19.34 5.57 12.51
CA LEU A 223 18.03 5.72 11.89
C LEU A 223 17.09 6.59 12.76
N LYS A 224 16.96 6.29 14.05
CA LYS A 224 16.13 7.07 14.99
C LYS A 224 16.52 8.54 15.10
N ARG A 225 17.81 8.87 14.94
CA ARG A 225 18.30 10.25 14.99
C ARG A 225 18.11 11.00 13.68
N THR A 226 18.23 10.29 12.56
CA THR A 226 18.15 10.89 11.22
C THR A 226 16.72 11.08 10.76
N TYR A 227 15.89 10.08 11.03
CA TYR A 227 14.48 10.03 10.60
C TYR A 227 13.58 10.06 11.85
N LYS A 228 13.08 11.25 12.18
CA LYS A 228 12.26 11.49 13.39
C LYS A 228 10.77 11.58 13.06
#